data_3e374abeeb11c27296d0bb0a8abadf74
#
_entry.id   3e374abeeb11c27296d0bb0a8abadf74
#
_cell.length_a   1.000
_cell.length_b   1.000
_cell.length_c   1.000
_cell.angle_alpha   90.00
_cell.angle_beta   90.00
_cell.angle_gamma   90.00
#
_symmetry.space_group_name_H-M   'P 1'
#
loop_
_entity.id
_entity.type
_entity.pdbx_description
1 polymer ?
#
loop_
_entity_poly.entity_id
_entity_poly.type
_entity_poly.pdbx_seq_one_letter_code
_entity_poly.pdbx_strand_id
1 'polypeptide(L)' 'MPRYFFNLYNDITALDEEGREFPDLAAAEAQGMQDARDMAAHSASKGKVDLHHRVEITDEAGALVKTIEFGEAVKIIS' A
#
# COMPACT_ATOMS: atom_id res chain seq x y z
N MET A 1 -1.53 -20.17 5.26
CA MET A 1 -2.06 -18.79 5.29
C MET A 1 -2.06 -18.22 3.89
N PRO A 2 -3.06 -17.42 3.53
CA PRO A 2 -3.07 -16.84 2.19
C PRO A 2 -1.92 -15.85 2.01
N ARG A 3 -1.47 -15.72 0.76
CA ARG A 3 -0.39 -14.81 0.39
C ARG A 3 -0.99 -13.63 -0.36
N TYR A 4 -0.54 -12.44 -0.02
CA TYR A 4 -0.96 -11.19 -0.66
C TYR A 4 0.23 -10.45 -1.24
N PHE A 5 0.01 -9.74 -2.32
CA PHE A 5 1.04 -9.00 -3.03
C PHE A 5 0.73 -7.52 -2.96
N PHE A 6 1.72 -6.72 -2.63
CA PHE A 6 1.58 -5.28 -2.42
C PHE A 6 2.29 -4.54 -3.54
N ASN A 7 1.52 -4.07 -4.50
CA ASN A 7 2.05 -3.37 -5.66
C ASN A 7 1.96 -1.86 -5.42
N LEU A 8 3.08 -1.17 -5.58
CA LEU A 8 3.16 0.26 -5.34
C LEU A 8 3.04 1.01 -6.65
N TYR A 9 2.14 1.98 -6.68
CA TYR A 9 1.96 2.89 -7.80
C TYR A 9 2.20 4.32 -7.34
N ASN A 10 3.40 4.81 -7.57
CA ASN A 10 3.80 6.19 -7.34
C ASN A 10 4.50 6.68 -8.62
N ASP A 11 5.51 7.54 -8.52
CA ASP A 11 6.27 7.98 -9.69
C ASP A 11 6.92 6.81 -10.43
N ILE A 12 7.21 5.72 -9.70
CA ILE A 12 7.76 4.49 -10.25
C ILE A 12 6.84 3.35 -9.83
N THR A 13 6.38 2.55 -10.79
CA THR A 13 5.59 1.36 -10.49
C THR A 13 6.51 0.25 -9.99
N ALA A 14 6.23 -0.26 -8.78
CA ALA A 14 6.98 -1.36 -8.19
C ALA A 14 6.02 -2.51 -7.91
N LEU A 15 6.16 -3.60 -8.65
CA LEU A 15 5.33 -4.79 -8.48
C LEU A 15 5.99 -5.75 -7.50
N ASP A 16 5.20 -6.27 -6.57
CA ASP A 16 5.67 -7.24 -5.58
C ASP A 16 5.61 -8.64 -6.19
N GLU A 17 6.75 -9.27 -6.35
CA GLU A 17 6.86 -10.60 -6.95
C GLU A 17 6.84 -11.72 -5.90
N GLU A 18 7.14 -11.42 -4.66
CA GLU A 18 7.26 -12.43 -3.60
C GLU A 18 6.02 -12.55 -2.75
N GLY A 19 5.39 -11.43 -2.44
CA GLY A 19 4.25 -11.38 -1.56
C GLY A 19 4.60 -11.67 -0.11
N ARG A 20 3.58 -11.65 0.74
CA ARG A 20 3.69 -11.98 2.16
C ARG A 20 2.46 -12.75 2.61
N GLU A 21 2.63 -13.65 3.56
CA GLU A 21 1.54 -14.42 4.12
C GLU A 21 0.89 -13.69 5.29
N PHE A 22 -0.44 -13.70 5.32
CA PHE A 22 -1.22 -13.12 6.41
C PHE A 22 -2.34 -14.07 6.78
N PRO A 23 -2.82 -14.05 8.05
CA PRO A 23 -3.91 -14.93 8.48
C PRO A 23 -5.23 -14.62 7.76
N ASP A 24 -5.45 -13.37 7.37
CA ASP A 24 -6.66 -12.93 6.65
C ASP A 24 -6.41 -11.62 5.91
N LEU A 25 -7.42 -11.19 5.15
CA LEU A 25 -7.34 -9.95 4.39
C LEU A 25 -7.23 -8.72 5.31
N ALA A 26 -7.88 -8.74 6.46
CA ALA A 26 -7.83 -7.60 7.39
C ALA A 26 -6.39 -7.33 7.86
N ALA A 27 -5.62 -8.40 8.13
CA ALA A 27 -4.21 -8.26 8.50
C ALA A 27 -3.38 -7.70 7.34
N ALA A 28 -3.65 -8.15 6.11
CA ALA A 28 -2.98 -7.64 4.92
C ALA A 28 -3.31 -6.16 4.69
N GLU A 29 -4.57 -5.77 4.88
CA GLU A 29 -4.98 -4.37 4.75
C GLU A 29 -4.29 -3.47 5.77
N ALA A 30 -4.18 -3.94 7.02
CA ALA A 30 -3.50 -3.19 8.08
C ALA A 30 -2.03 -2.96 7.72
N GLN A 31 -1.36 -3.98 7.17
CA GLN A 31 0.02 -3.85 6.73
C GLN A 31 0.14 -2.89 5.53
N GLY A 32 -0.79 -2.98 4.58
CA GLY A 32 -0.82 -2.08 3.43
C GLY A 32 -1.01 -0.62 3.84
N MET A 33 -1.86 -0.38 4.83
CA MET A 33 -2.07 0.95 5.38
C MET A 33 -0.79 1.49 6.03
N GLN A 34 -0.07 0.65 6.78
CA GLN A 34 1.19 1.03 7.40
C GLN A 34 2.26 1.32 6.32
N ASP A 35 2.33 0.48 5.30
CA ASP A 35 3.28 0.68 4.20
C ASP A 35 3.00 2.01 3.48
N ALA A 36 1.72 2.31 3.23
CA ALA A 36 1.34 3.56 2.58
C ALA A 36 1.72 4.78 3.43
N ARG A 37 1.55 4.69 4.75
CA ARG A 37 1.97 5.76 5.68
C ARG A 37 3.47 5.97 5.65
N ASP A 38 4.23 4.87 5.67
CA ASP A 38 5.70 4.95 5.66
C ASP A 38 6.21 5.58 4.37
N MET A 39 5.61 5.21 3.25
CA MET A 39 5.97 5.77 1.95
C MET A 39 5.60 7.24 1.84
N ALA A 40 4.42 7.62 2.34
CA ALA A 40 3.98 9.02 2.34
C ALA A 40 4.89 9.88 3.22
N ALA A 41 5.28 9.36 4.39
CA ALA A 41 6.19 10.06 5.29
C ALA A 41 7.56 10.24 4.63
N HIS A 42 8.06 9.22 3.93
CA HIS A 42 9.32 9.32 3.22
C HIS A 42 9.26 10.38 2.10
N SER A 43 8.16 10.41 1.36
CA SER A 43 7.95 11.41 0.31
C SER A 43 7.85 12.82 0.91
N ALA A 44 7.15 12.96 2.03
CA ALA A 44 7.01 14.25 2.72
C ALA A 44 8.36 14.79 3.19
N SER A 45 9.27 13.92 3.63
CA SER A 45 10.62 14.33 4.03
C SER A 45 11.41 14.94 2.89
N LYS A 46 11.03 14.64 1.64
CA LYS A 46 11.61 15.23 0.45
C LYS A 46 10.86 16.46 -0.03
N GLY A 47 9.86 16.90 0.71
CA GLY A 47 9.11 18.12 0.44
C GLY A 47 7.88 17.96 -0.45
N LYS A 48 7.50 16.73 -0.80
CA LYS A 48 6.38 16.51 -1.71
C LYS A 48 5.69 15.18 -1.40
N VAL A 49 4.36 15.22 -1.23
CA VAL A 49 3.52 14.03 -1.11
C VAL A 49 2.41 14.12 -2.16
N ASP A 50 2.27 13.07 -2.97
CA ASP A 50 1.14 12.94 -3.88
C ASP A 50 0.11 12.00 -3.21
N LEU A 51 -1.03 12.53 -2.83
CA LEU A 51 -2.07 11.77 -2.14
C LEU A 51 -2.79 10.78 -3.05
N HIS A 52 -2.57 10.85 -4.35
CA HIS A 52 -3.14 9.93 -5.32
C HIS A 52 -2.24 8.72 -5.59
N HIS A 53 -1.01 8.71 -5.08
CA HIS A 53 -0.18 7.52 -5.10
C HIS A 53 -0.88 6.43 -4.28
N ARG A 54 -0.72 5.18 -4.66
CA ARG A 54 -1.48 4.10 -4.04
C ARG A 54 -0.70 2.80 -3.94
N VAL A 55 -1.16 1.95 -3.03
CA VAL A 55 -0.74 0.55 -2.91
C VAL A 55 -1.94 -0.30 -3.29
N GLU A 56 -1.76 -1.21 -4.23
CA GLU A 56 -2.80 -2.17 -4.61
C GLU A 56 -2.43 -3.54 -4.07
N ILE A 57 -3.35 -4.14 -3.31
CA ILE A 57 -3.15 -5.47 -2.75
C ILE A 57 -3.88 -6.47 -3.64
N THR A 58 -3.13 -7.46 -4.14
CA THR A 58 -3.70 -8.56 -4.92
C THR A 58 -3.54 -9.86 -4.15
N ASP A 59 -4.39 -10.83 -4.46
CA ASP A 59 -4.29 -12.18 -3.89
C ASP A 59 -3.44 -13.10 -4.78
N GLU A 60 -3.37 -14.38 -4.41
CA GLU A 60 -2.56 -15.36 -5.13
C GLU A 60 -3.06 -15.62 -6.56
N ALA A 61 -4.34 -15.36 -6.82
CA ALA A 61 -4.91 -15.48 -8.15
C ALA A 61 -4.67 -14.23 -9.01
N GLY A 62 -4.07 -13.20 -8.44
CA GLY A 62 -3.84 -11.93 -9.13
C GLY A 62 -5.03 -10.99 -9.10
N ALA A 63 -6.08 -11.32 -8.31
CA ALA A 63 -7.26 -10.47 -8.20
C ALA A 63 -6.98 -9.30 -7.25
N LEU A 64 -7.39 -8.11 -7.67
CA LEU A 64 -7.29 -6.92 -6.81
C LEU A 64 -8.30 -7.02 -5.67
N VAL A 65 -7.82 -7.03 -4.43
CA VAL A 65 -8.68 -7.16 -3.25
C VAL A 65 -8.78 -5.88 -2.43
N LYS A 66 -7.83 -4.96 -2.57
CA LYS A 66 -7.87 -3.67 -1.87
C LYS A 66 -6.95 -2.67 -2.56
N THR A 67 -7.41 -1.42 -2.63
CA THR A 67 -6.59 -0.28 -3.05
C THR A 67 -6.51 0.69 -1.88
N ILE A 68 -5.29 1.10 -1.52
CA ILE A 68 -5.06 2.07 -0.45
C ILE A 68 -4.33 3.26 -1.06
N GLU A 69 -5.01 4.40 -1.14
CA GLU A 69 -4.38 5.63 -1.58
C GLU A 69 -3.64 6.28 -0.41
N PHE A 70 -2.57 7.01 -0.70
CA PHE A 70 -1.80 7.70 0.35
C PHE A 70 -2.68 8.67 1.13
N GLY A 71 -3.66 9.29 0.46
CA GLY A 71 -4.60 10.19 1.13
C GLY A 71 -5.45 9.51 2.20
N GLU A 72 -5.69 8.19 2.08
CA GLU A 72 -6.41 7.43 3.10
C GLU A 72 -5.53 7.12 4.30
N ALA A 73 -4.24 6.88 4.04
CA ALA A 73 -3.29 6.47 5.08
C ALA A 73 -2.79 7.66 5.90
N VAL A 74 -2.81 8.85 5.34
CA VAL A 74 -2.32 10.07 5.98
C VAL A 74 -3.51 10.93 6.37
N LYS A 75 -3.73 11.14 7.67
CA LYS A 75 -4.71 12.10 8.14
C LYS A 75 -4.08 13.48 8.15
N ILE A 76 -4.66 14.37 7.38
CA ILE A 76 -4.30 15.77 7.43
C ILE A 76 -5.23 16.42 8.45
N ILE A 77 -4.66 16.85 9.56
CA ILE A 77 -5.41 17.56 10.58
C ILE A 77 -5.20 19.04 10.34
N SER A 78 -6.26 19.70 9.94
CA SER A 78 -6.24 21.15 9.73
C SER A 78 -6.80 21.87 10.96
#